data_c73bed83344a30a8b371559033542389
#
_entry.id   c73bed83344a30a8b371559033542389
#
_cell.length_a   1.000
_cell.length_b   1.000
_cell.length_c   1.000
_cell.angle_alpha   90.00
_cell.angle_beta   90.00
_cell.angle_gamma   90.00
#
_symmetry.space_group_name_H-M   'P 1'
#
loop_
_entity.id
_entity.type
_entity.pdbx_description
1 polymer ?
#
loop_
_entity_poly.entity_id
_entity_poly.type
_entity_poly.pdbx_seq_one_letter_code
_entity_poly.pdbx_strand_id
1 'polypeptide(L)'
;MGPALEEIKAAFAKAHPDHAVRLNLGSSSTLVTQLRGGAPGDVFVSADEPNMRKAVDARLVDGEPKVFARNLLSLIVEKGNPKKIKGLADLRRTDLTVAMCGPQVPVGRYGRQALQKAGVPVPKGAEELDVKQVVSRVTLREADVGVVYVTDVKAAGAKAEGVAVPAAHNVEARYPVGLLTGGGNTAGGRLFVDFLLSAQAQAVLKNHGFLAPA
;
A
#
# COMPACT_ATOMS: atom_id res chain seq x y z
N MET A 1 -4.74 -1.35 1.67
CA MET A 1 -4.77 -0.65 2.98
C MET A 1 -6.17 -0.11 3.31
N GLY A 2 -6.88 0.62 2.42
CA GLY A 2 -8.16 1.26 2.74
C GLY A 2 -9.18 0.37 3.47
N PRO A 3 -9.56 -0.82 2.94
CA PRO A 3 -10.52 -1.70 3.62
C PRO A 3 -10.10 -2.10 5.04
N ALA A 4 -8.79 -2.38 5.26
CA ALA A 4 -8.28 -2.70 6.59
C ALA A 4 -8.41 -1.51 7.55
N LEU A 5 -8.09 -0.28 7.09
CA LEU A 5 -8.23 0.92 7.91
C LEU A 5 -9.70 1.25 8.23
N GLU A 6 -10.65 0.99 7.34
CA GLU A 6 -12.08 1.16 7.64
C GLU A 6 -12.54 0.17 8.73
N GLU A 7 -12.09 -1.08 8.69
CA GLU A 7 -12.39 -2.06 9.73
C GLU A 7 -11.72 -1.69 11.07
N ILE A 8 -10.45 -1.24 11.03
CA ILE A 8 -9.73 -0.76 12.21
C ILE A 8 -10.40 0.47 12.81
N LYS A 9 -10.85 1.43 11.97
CA LYS A 9 -11.64 2.60 12.40
C LYS A 9 -12.90 2.17 13.17
N ALA A 10 -13.64 1.18 12.66
CA ALA A 10 -14.82 0.67 13.33
C ALA A 10 -14.49 -0.02 14.66
N ALA A 11 -13.37 -0.75 14.73
CA ALA A 11 -12.89 -1.37 15.96
C ALA A 11 -12.40 -0.32 16.97
N PHE A 12 -11.69 0.72 16.51
CA PHE A 12 -11.24 1.84 17.34
C PHE A 12 -12.42 2.60 17.95
N ALA A 13 -13.45 2.91 17.17
CA ALA A 13 -14.64 3.61 17.66
C ALA A 13 -15.38 2.83 18.77
N LYS A 14 -15.34 1.49 18.75
CA LYS A 14 -15.90 0.66 19.82
C LYS A 14 -15.04 0.71 21.10
N ALA A 15 -13.72 0.75 20.96
CA ALA A 15 -12.80 0.81 22.07
C ALA A 15 -12.67 2.22 22.67
N HIS A 16 -12.87 3.25 21.87
CA HIS A 16 -12.71 4.67 22.20
C HIS A 16 -13.91 5.48 21.69
N PRO A 17 -15.11 5.37 22.28
CA PRO A 17 -16.34 5.95 21.78
C PRO A 17 -16.32 7.50 21.71
N ASP A 18 -15.49 8.14 22.52
CA ASP A 18 -15.33 9.59 22.53
C ASP A 18 -14.42 10.12 21.41
N HIS A 19 -13.84 9.23 20.60
CA HIS A 19 -12.93 9.58 19.52
C HIS A 19 -13.44 9.12 18.15
N ALA A 20 -13.69 10.08 17.25
CA ALA A 20 -14.08 9.80 15.88
C ALA A 20 -12.86 9.84 14.94
N VAL A 21 -12.69 8.80 14.10
CA VAL A 21 -11.65 8.74 13.06
C VAL A 21 -12.25 9.10 11.70
N ARG A 22 -11.59 10.03 11.00
CA ARG A 22 -11.87 10.34 9.59
C ARG A 22 -10.68 9.90 8.75
N LEU A 23 -10.93 9.16 7.68
CA LEU A 23 -9.88 8.66 6.79
C LEU A 23 -9.83 9.51 5.52
N ASN A 24 -8.64 10.03 5.20
CA ASN A 24 -8.29 10.55 3.88
C ASN A 24 -7.45 9.49 3.17
N LEU A 25 -7.96 8.89 2.11
CA LEU A 25 -7.33 7.76 1.41
C LEU A 25 -6.75 8.21 0.07
N GLY A 26 -5.47 7.93 -0.13
CA GLY A 26 -4.73 8.22 -1.36
C GLY A 26 -3.41 7.46 -1.42
N SER A 27 -2.65 7.65 -2.50
CA SER A 27 -1.28 7.15 -2.53
C SER A 27 -0.42 7.92 -1.52
N SER A 28 0.59 7.25 -0.92
CA SER A 28 1.46 7.91 0.07
C SER A 28 2.16 9.14 -0.49
N SER A 29 2.52 9.13 -1.78
CA SER A 29 3.11 10.28 -2.46
C SER A 29 2.14 11.46 -2.58
N THR A 30 0.86 11.21 -2.88
CA THR A 30 -0.18 12.23 -2.93
C THR A 30 -0.44 12.82 -1.55
N LEU A 31 -0.60 11.95 -0.54
CA LEU A 31 -0.88 12.37 0.84
C LEU A 31 0.25 13.21 1.43
N VAL A 32 1.51 12.83 1.23
CA VAL A 32 2.64 13.64 1.73
C VAL A 32 2.71 14.99 1.02
N THR A 33 2.34 15.07 -0.27
CA THR A 33 2.26 16.33 -1.00
C THR A 33 1.15 17.23 -0.42
N GLN A 34 -0.03 16.67 -0.13
CA GLN A 34 -1.12 17.39 0.52
C GLN A 34 -0.72 17.92 1.90
N LEU A 35 -0.06 17.10 2.73
CA LEU A 35 0.43 17.50 4.05
C LEU A 35 1.46 18.64 3.94
N ARG A 36 2.38 18.59 2.97
CA ARG A 36 3.33 19.68 2.70
C ARG A 36 2.63 20.97 2.23
N GLY A 37 1.48 20.84 1.61
CA GLY A 37 0.59 21.94 1.22
C GLY A 37 -0.33 22.44 2.34
N GLY A 38 -0.18 21.92 3.58
CA GLY A 38 -0.97 22.37 4.74
C GLY A 38 -2.30 21.63 4.93
N ALA A 39 -2.52 20.48 4.27
CA ALA A 39 -3.70 19.68 4.53
C ALA A 39 -3.74 19.24 6.01
N PRO A 40 -4.89 19.33 6.70
CA PRO A 40 -5.00 18.96 8.10
C PRO A 40 -4.95 17.45 8.29
N GLY A 41 -4.45 17.01 9.44
CA GLY A 41 -4.44 15.62 9.86
C GLY A 41 -3.76 15.46 11.22
N ASP A 42 -4.08 14.37 11.92
CA ASP A 42 -3.49 14.03 13.21
C ASP A 42 -2.46 12.90 13.06
N VAL A 43 -2.68 11.99 12.10
CA VAL A 43 -1.85 10.81 11.87
C VAL A 43 -1.60 10.62 10.38
N PHE A 44 -0.36 10.33 10.01
CA PHE A 44 0.03 9.93 8.67
C PHE A 44 0.44 8.46 8.63
N VAL A 45 -0.22 7.70 7.76
CA VAL A 45 0.10 6.31 7.45
C VAL A 45 0.68 6.25 6.05
N SER A 46 1.88 5.70 5.91
CA SER A 46 2.56 5.55 4.62
C SER A 46 2.70 4.08 4.23
N ALA A 47 2.60 3.78 2.93
CA ALA A 47 2.84 2.46 2.38
C ALA A 47 4.33 2.23 2.03
N ASP A 48 5.20 3.17 2.38
CA ASP A 48 6.66 3.04 2.29
C ASP A 48 7.38 4.00 3.24
N GLU A 49 8.63 3.65 3.56
CA GLU A 49 9.51 4.49 4.39
C GLU A 49 9.97 5.77 3.66
N PRO A 50 10.27 5.78 2.33
CA PRO A 50 10.69 7.01 1.65
C PRO A 50 9.66 8.15 1.69
N ASN A 51 8.36 7.87 1.55
CA ASN A 51 7.34 8.93 1.68
C ASN A 51 7.15 9.37 3.13
N MET A 52 7.26 8.47 4.11
CA MET A 52 7.31 8.85 5.52
C MET A 52 8.53 9.73 5.80
N ARG A 53 9.72 9.38 5.27
CA ARG A 53 10.92 10.20 5.42
C ARG A 53 10.72 11.62 4.88
N LYS A 54 10.06 11.79 3.72
CA LYS A 54 9.71 13.13 3.20
C LYS A 54 8.85 13.95 4.17
N ALA A 55 7.95 13.30 4.90
CA ALA A 55 7.14 13.98 5.92
C ALA A 55 7.99 14.36 7.14
N VAL A 56 8.89 13.47 7.58
CA VAL A 56 9.85 13.75 8.68
C VAL A 56 10.80 14.90 8.31
N ASP A 57 11.41 14.85 7.13
CA ASP A 57 12.34 15.88 6.65
C ASP A 57 11.64 17.26 6.50
N ALA A 58 10.35 17.25 6.21
CA ALA A 58 9.51 18.45 6.18
C ALA A 58 9.01 18.88 7.58
N ARG A 59 9.44 18.21 8.66
CA ARG A 59 9.04 18.46 10.06
C ARG A 59 7.53 18.36 10.30
N LEU A 60 6.86 17.52 9.53
CA LEU A 60 5.42 17.27 9.63
C LEU A 60 5.10 16.13 10.61
N VAL A 61 6.08 15.38 11.07
CA VAL A 61 5.90 14.22 11.96
C VAL A 61 6.55 14.51 13.32
N ASP A 62 5.82 14.25 14.39
CA ASP A 62 6.27 14.34 15.77
C ASP A 62 6.88 13.01 16.22
N GLY A 63 8.15 13.05 16.64
CA GLY A 63 8.91 11.88 17.07
C GLY A 63 9.25 10.91 15.93
N GLU A 64 9.59 9.68 16.30
CA GLU A 64 9.95 8.63 15.33
C GLU A 64 8.71 7.86 14.84
N PRO A 65 8.53 7.71 13.51
CA PRO A 65 7.50 6.84 12.95
C PRO A 65 7.71 5.39 13.35
N LYS A 66 6.61 4.68 13.62
CA LYS A 66 6.62 3.24 13.95
C LYS A 66 6.14 2.42 12.77
N VAL A 67 6.82 1.33 12.41
CA VAL A 67 6.30 0.36 11.44
C VAL A 67 5.17 -0.41 12.11
N PHE A 68 3.97 -0.40 11.53
CA PHE A 68 2.80 -1.10 12.08
C PHE A 68 2.35 -2.28 11.23
N ALA A 69 2.80 -2.39 9.98
CA ALA A 69 2.50 -3.50 9.09
C ALA A 69 3.58 -3.65 8.03
N ARG A 70 3.61 -4.84 7.38
CA ARG A 70 4.45 -5.12 6.22
C ARG A 70 3.62 -5.77 5.12
N ASN A 71 4.11 -5.73 3.89
CA ASN A 71 3.44 -6.31 2.74
C ASN A 71 4.45 -6.85 1.73
N LEU A 72 4.00 -7.71 0.84
CA LEU A 72 4.79 -8.25 -0.25
C LEU A 72 4.17 -7.91 -1.59
N LEU A 73 5.00 -7.83 -2.63
CA LEU A 73 4.52 -7.69 -3.99
C LEU A 73 3.91 -9.00 -4.50
N SER A 74 2.94 -8.85 -5.37
CA SER A 74 2.33 -9.89 -6.18
C SER A 74 2.08 -9.36 -7.58
N LEU A 75 1.97 -10.25 -8.56
CA LEU A 75 1.32 -9.90 -9.80
C LEU A 75 -0.17 -10.16 -9.64
N ILE A 76 -1.00 -9.29 -10.18
CA ILE A 76 -2.44 -9.49 -10.29
C ILE A 76 -2.78 -9.80 -11.75
N VAL A 77 -3.61 -10.82 -11.96
CA VAL A 77 -4.08 -11.26 -13.27
C VAL A 77 -5.60 -11.48 -13.24
N GLU A 78 -6.24 -11.51 -14.41
CA GLU A 78 -7.63 -11.91 -14.51
C GLU A 78 -7.85 -13.30 -13.91
N LYS A 79 -9.03 -13.54 -13.34
CA LYS A 79 -9.44 -14.84 -12.80
C LYS A 79 -9.24 -15.95 -13.85
N GLY A 80 -8.59 -17.04 -13.43
CA GLY A 80 -8.23 -18.17 -14.31
C GLY A 80 -6.95 -17.96 -15.11
N ASN A 81 -6.28 -16.81 -14.97
CA ASN A 81 -4.97 -16.51 -15.58
C ASN A 81 -4.88 -16.90 -17.07
N PRO A 82 -5.73 -16.33 -17.95
CA PRO A 82 -5.86 -16.75 -19.35
C PRO A 82 -4.55 -16.60 -20.13
N LYS A 83 -3.67 -15.68 -19.72
CA LYS A 83 -2.35 -15.47 -20.35
C LYS A 83 -1.25 -16.38 -19.79
N LYS A 84 -1.60 -17.26 -18.83
CA LYS A 84 -0.69 -18.25 -18.21
C LYS A 84 0.58 -17.60 -17.64
N ILE A 85 0.43 -16.46 -16.98
CA ILE A 85 1.54 -15.72 -16.37
C ILE A 85 2.01 -16.49 -15.14
N LYS A 86 3.32 -16.75 -15.04
CA LYS A 86 3.95 -17.54 -13.98
C LYS A 86 4.84 -16.71 -13.05
N GLY A 87 5.22 -15.49 -13.44
CA GLY A 87 6.08 -14.64 -12.63
C GLY A 87 6.62 -13.43 -13.36
N LEU A 88 7.55 -12.70 -12.72
CA LEU A 88 8.13 -11.47 -13.25
C LEU A 88 8.77 -11.64 -14.64
N ALA A 89 9.33 -12.81 -14.95
CA ALA A 89 9.97 -13.05 -16.24
C ALA A 89 9.00 -12.91 -17.43
N ASP A 90 7.72 -13.20 -17.22
CA ASP A 90 6.70 -13.09 -18.27
C ASP A 90 6.41 -11.63 -18.66
N LEU A 91 6.76 -10.67 -17.80
CA LEU A 91 6.59 -9.23 -18.11
C LEU A 91 7.51 -8.73 -19.23
N ARG A 92 8.41 -9.59 -19.76
CA ARG A 92 9.19 -9.35 -20.99
C ARG A 92 8.38 -9.60 -22.25
N ARG A 93 7.26 -10.30 -22.16
CA ARG A 93 6.44 -10.67 -23.31
C ARG A 93 5.80 -9.43 -23.92
N THR A 94 5.92 -9.31 -25.24
CA THR A 94 5.42 -8.16 -26.00
C THR A 94 3.93 -8.25 -26.34
N ASP A 95 3.33 -9.43 -26.13
CA ASP A 95 1.89 -9.69 -26.31
C ASP A 95 1.07 -9.39 -25.03
N LEU A 96 1.72 -8.89 -23.98
CA LEU A 96 1.05 -8.53 -22.73
C LEU A 96 0.91 -7.01 -22.56
N THR A 97 -0.28 -6.60 -22.16
CA THR A 97 -0.50 -5.27 -21.60
C THR A 97 -0.24 -5.30 -20.11
N VAL A 98 0.83 -4.63 -19.66
CA VAL A 98 1.26 -4.59 -18.26
C VAL A 98 0.87 -3.27 -17.63
N ALA A 99 0.15 -3.31 -16.51
CA ALA A 99 -0.17 -2.14 -15.70
C ALA A 99 0.79 -2.02 -14.50
N MET A 100 1.38 -0.85 -14.32
CA MET A 100 2.25 -0.52 -13.19
C MET A 100 2.03 0.90 -12.71
N CYS A 101 2.29 1.16 -11.44
CA CYS A 101 2.38 2.52 -10.93
C CYS A 101 3.70 3.20 -11.31
N GLY A 102 3.68 4.54 -11.35
CA GLY A 102 4.87 5.36 -11.52
C GLY A 102 5.88 5.18 -10.36
N PRO A 103 7.16 5.56 -10.57
CA PRO A 103 8.24 5.37 -9.59
C PRO A 103 8.06 6.18 -8.30
N GLN A 104 7.25 7.23 -8.31
CA GLN A 104 6.90 8.03 -7.14
C GLN A 104 5.91 7.33 -6.21
N VAL A 105 5.12 6.38 -6.73
CA VAL A 105 4.14 5.59 -5.97
C VAL A 105 4.87 4.41 -5.30
N PRO A 106 4.58 4.07 -4.02
CA PRO A 106 5.30 3.00 -3.31
C PRO A 106 5.38 1.69 -4.08
N VAL A 107 4.23 1.15 -4.53
CA VAL A 107 4.19 -0.13 -5.27
C VAL A 107 4.94 -0.06 -6.60
N GLY A 108 4.93 1.09 -7.27
CA GLY A 108 5.67 1.31 -8.51
C GLY A 108 7.19 1.31 -8.29
N ARG A 109 7.65 1.89 -7.18
CA ARG A 109 9.06 1.86 -6.76
C ARG A 109 9.51 0.44 -6.42
N TYR A 110 8.76 -0.25 -5.55
CA TYR A 110 9.08 -1.62 -5.15
C TYR A 110 8.99 -2.61 -6.33
N GLY A 111 8.01 -2.42 -7.23
CA GLY A 111 7.90 -3.21 -8.46
C GLY A 111 9.14 -3.09 -9.35
N ARG A 112 9.67 -1.87 -9.54
CA ARG A 112 10.92 -1.66 -10.29
C ARG A 112 12.12 -2.32 -9.62
N GLN A 113 12.22 -2.26 -8.30
CA GLN A 113 13.27 -2.95 -7.56
C GLN A 113 13.16 -4.48 -7.71
N ALA A 114 11.95 -5.04 -7.67
CA ALA A 114 11.71 -6.46 -7.88
C ALA A 114 12.09 -6.89 -9.30
N LEU A 115 11.72 -6.11 -10.31
CA LEU A 115 12.11 -6.33 -11.69
C LEU A 115 13.62 -6.27 -11.87
N GLN A 116 14.29 -5.30 -11.26
CA GLN A 116 15.75 -5.18 -11.27
C GLN A 116 16.42 -6.43 -10.65
N LYS A 117 15.95 -6.88 -9.48
CA LYS A 117 16.44 -8.13 -8.84
C LYS A 117 16.24 -9.35 -9.72
N ALA A 118 15.16 -9.41 -10.49
CA ALA A 118 14.85 -10.50 -11.42
C ALA A 118 15.55 -10.35 -12.78
N GLY A 119 16.30 -9.27 -13.01
CA GLY A 119 16.91 -8.97 -14.30
C GLY A 119 15.90 -8.67 -15.41
N VAL A 120 14.67 -8.29 -15.08
CA VAL A 120 13.59 -8.01 -16.03
C VAL A 120 13.51 -6.50 -16.29
N PRO A 121 13.51 -6.05 -17.56
CA PRO A 121 13.34 -4.63 -17.85
C PRO A 121 11.96 -4.14 -17.41
N VAL A 122 11.87 -2.86 -17.05
CA VAL A 122 10.58 -2.23 -16.72
C VAL A 122 9.71 -2.23 -17.98
N PRO A 123 8.50 -2.80 -17.93
CA PRO A 123 7.59 -2.79 -19.07
C PRO A 123 7.26 -1.36 -19.52
N LYS A 124 7.14 -1.17 -20.84
CA LYS A 124 6.69 0.11 -21.39
C LYS A 124 5.18 0.22 -21.28
N GLY A 125 4.67 1.39 -20.94
CA GLY A 125 3.24 1.65 -20.85
C GLY A 125 2.91 2.89 -20.04
N ALA A 126 1.62 3.19 -19.90
CA ALA A 126 1.15 4.26 -19.03
C ALA A 126 1.41 3.90 -17.55
N GLU A 127 1.80 4.90 -16.77
CA GLU A 127 2.07 4.75 -15.35
C GLU A 127 0.87 5.23 -14.55
N GLU A 128 0.34 4.35 -13.69
CA GLU A 128 -0.79 4.67 -12.81
C GLU A 128 -0.33 5.47 -11.58
N LEU A 129 -1.20 6.34 -11.11
CA LEU A 129 -0.94 7.19 -9.94
C LEU A 129 -1.33 6.53 -8.62
N ASP A 130 -2.08 5.43 -8.68
CA ASP A 130 -2.55 4.67 -7.52
C ASP A 130 -2.68 3.17 -7.86
N VAL A 131 -2.38 2.30 -6.91
CA VAL A 131 -2.48 0.84 -7.09
C VAL A 131 -3.89 0.35 -7.40
N LYS A 132 -4.92 1.07 -6.95
CA LYS A 132 -6.31 0.72 -7.28
C LYS A 132 -6.59 0.85 -8.77
N GLN A 133 -5.94 1.79 -9.46
CA GLN A 133 -6.04 1.91 -10.92
C GLN A 133 -5.44 0.69 -11.61
N VAL A 134 -4.28 0.19 -11.13
CA VAL A 134 -3.70 -1.07 -11.62
C VAL A 134 -4.66 -2.23 -11.43
N VAL A 135 -5.26 -2.38 -10.25
CA VAL A 135 -6.26 -3.43 -9.98
C VAL A 135 -7.46 -3.29 -10.91
N SER A 136 -7.97 -2.06 -11.10
CA SER A 136 -9.12 -1.80 -11.97
C SER A 136 -8.83 -2.18 -13.42
N ARG A 137 -7.66 -1.82 -13.95
CA ARG A 137 -7.28 -2.18 -15.33
C ARG A 137 -7.31 -3.68 -15.56
N VAL A 138 -6.77 -4.46 -14.61
CA VAL A 138 -6.77 -5.92 -14.74
C VAL A 138 -8.18 -6.49 -14.59
N THR A 139 -8.96 -6.02 -13.61
CA THR A 139 -10.33 -6.53 -13.38
C THR A 139 -11.32 -6.12 -14.46
N LEU A 140 -11.04 -5.04 -15.20
CA LEU A 140 -11.79 -4.57 -16.37
C LEU A 140 -11.24 -5.12 -17.69
N ARG A 141 -10.20 -5.97 -17.68
CA ARG A 141 -9.53 -6.56 -18.85
C ARG A 141 -8.87 -5.52 -19.77
N GLU A 142 -8.50 -4.37 -19.21
CA GLU A 142 -7.71 -3.34 -19.91
C GLU A 142 -6.21 -3.61 -19.81
N ALA A 143 -5.79 -4.50 -18.89
CA ALA A 143 -4.45 -5.02 -18.78
C ALA A 143 -4.48 -6.52 -18.49
N ASP A 144 -3.51 -7.25 -19.00
CA ASP A 144 -3.37 -8.71 -18.79
C ASP A 144 -2.77 -9.03 -17.42
N VAL A 145 -1.94 -8.13 -16.92
CA VAL A 145 -1.22 -8.29 -15.65
C VAL A 145 -0.89 -6.94 -15.04
N GLY A 146 -0.89 -6.89 -13.71
CA GLY A 146 -0.45 -5.71 -12.96
C GLY A 146 0.52 -6.05 -11.85
N VAL A 147 1.37 -5.10 -11.46
CA VAL A 147 2.22 -5.19 -10.27
C VAL A 147 1.54 -4.50 -9.11
N VAL A 148 1.19 -5.26 -8.08
CA VAL A 148 0.41 -4.84 -6.92
C VAL A 148 0.96 -5.44 -5.64
N TYR A 149 0.29 -5.25 -4.51
CA TYR A 149 0.58 -5.99 -3.28
C TYR A 149 -0.32 -7.23 -3.13
N VAL A 150 0.12 -8.19 -2.32
CA VAL A 150 -0.68 -9.37 -1.95
C VAL A 150 -2.05 -8.95 -1.39
N THR A 151 -2.11 -7.88 -0.61
CA THR A 151 -3.35 -7.34 -0.04
C THR A 151 -4.32 -6.80 -1.09
N ASP A 152 -3.82 -6.30 -2.23
CA ASP A 152 -4.66 -5.79 -3.31
C ASP A 152 -5.32 -6.94 -4.06
N VAL A 153 -4.57 -8.02 -4.30
CA VAL A 153 -5.12 -9.26 -4.86
C VAL A 153 -6.22 -9.81 -3.96
N LYS A 154 -5.96 -9.88 -2.65
CA LYS A 154 -6.95 -10.35 -1.68
C LYS A 154 -8.21 -9.49 -1.68
N ALA A 155 -8.06 -8.17 -1.76
CA ALA A 155 -9.17 -7.23 -1.83
C ALA A 155 -9.97 -7.32 -3.14
N ALA A 156 -9.34 -7.70 -4.25
CA ALA A 156 -10.03 -7.94 -5.53
C ALA A 156 -10.95 -9.17 -5.50
N GLY A 157 -10.73 -10.10 -4.57
CA GLY A 157 -11.58 -11.28 -4.35
C GLY A 157 -11.69 -12.16 -5.59
N ALA A 158 -12.92 -12.54 -5.93
CA ALA A 158 -13.20 -13.45 -7.05
C ALA A 158 -12.95 -12.85 -8.44
N LYS A 159 -12.65 -11.54 -8.54
CA LYS A 159 -12.46 -10.84 -9.83
C LYS A 159 -11.06 -11.04 -10.44
N ALA A 160 -10.09 -11.39 -9.61
CA ALA A 160 -8.70 -11.54 -10.02
C ALA A 160 -8.01 -12.64 -9.19
N GLU A 161 -6.82 -13.02 -9.61
CA GLU A 161 -5.95 -13.90 -8.82
C GLU A 161 -4.52 -13.40 -8.81
N GLY A 162 -3.76 -13.88 -7.83
CA GLY A 162 -2.37 -13.48 -7.63
C GLY A 162 -1.39 -14.48 -8.19
N VAL A 163 -0.33 -13.98 -8.81
CA VAL A 163 0.86 -14.77 -9.12
C VAL A 163 1.99 -14.30 -8.20
N ALA A 164 2.53 -15.23 -7.43
CA ALA A 164 3.53 -14.92 -6.41
C ALA A 164 4.84 -14.41 -7.04
N VAL A 165 5.41 -13.37 -6.43
CA VAL A 165 6.78 -12.95 -6.70
C VAL A 165 7.70 -13.76 -5.77
N PRO A 166 8.67 -14.53 -6.29
CA PRO A 166 9.58 -15.31 -5.45
C PRO A 166 10.32 -14.45 -4.44
N ALA A 167 10.56 -14.97 -3.23
CA ALA A 167 11.20 -14.23 -2.14
C ALA A 167 12.55 -13.62 -2.53
N ALA A 168 13.34 -14.30 -3.37
CA ALA A 168 14.63 -13.79 -3.86
C ALA A 168 14.50 -12.48 -4.66
N HIS A 169 13.36 -12.26 -5.31
CA HIS A 169 13.11 -11.07 -6.13
C HIS A 169 12.13 -10.11 -5.46
N ASN A 170 11.39 -10.56 -4.45
CA ASN A 170 10.40 -9.71 -3.79
C ASN A 170 11.06 -8.56 -3.01
N VAL A 171 10.28 -7.53 -2.77
CA VAL A 171 10.65 -6.40 -1.93
C VAL A 171 9.57 -6.26 -0.87
N GLU A 172 9.98 -6.37 0.39
CA GLU A 172 9.09 -6.16 1.51
C GLU A 172 8.77 -4.66 1.66
N ALA A 173 7.51 -4.32 1.57
CA ALA A 173 7.02 -2.98 1.85
C ALA A 173 6.75 -2.84 3.35
N ARG A 174 7.39 -1.87 4.01
CA ARG A 174 7.20 -1.52 5.41
C ARG A 174 6.28 -0.31 5.48
N TYR A 175 5.25 -0.41 6.31
CA TYR A 175 4.21 0.60 6.46
C TYR A 175 4.41 1.34 7.78
N PRO A 176 5.07 2.51 7.74
CA PRO A 176 5.20 3.35 8.92
C PRO A 176 3.96 4.20 9.18
N VAL A 177 3.73 4.50 10.45
CA VAL A 177 2.76 5.47 10.95
C VAL A 177 3.48 6.51 11.78
N GLY A 178 3.09 7.77 11.62
CA GLY A 178 3.62 8.90 12.40
C GLY A 178 2.51 9.82 12.86
N LEU A 179 2.66 10.38 14.07
CA LEU A 179 1.83 11.46 14.58
C LEU A 179 2.20 12.75 13.84
N LEU A 180 1.23 13.58 13.46
CA LEU A 180 1.50 14.83 12.76
C LEU A 180 1.66 16.01 13.74
N THR A 181 2.64 16.88 13.48
CA THR A 181 2.97 18.05 14.32
C THR A 181 1.88 19.12 14.32
N GLY A 182 1.10 19.23 13.24
CA GLY A 182 0.03 20.23 13.08
C GLY A 182 -1.37 19.68 13.37
N GLY A 183 -1.50 18.52 13.98
CA GLY A 183 -2.78 17.87 14.27
C GLY A 183 -3.62 18.64 15.26
N GLY A 184 -4.93 18.75 14.99
CA GLY A 184 -5.90 19.38 15.90
C GLY A 184 -6.22 18.53 17.14
N ASN A 185 -5.94 17.21 17.08
CA ASN A 185 -6.19 16.26 18.18
C ASN A 185 -4.99 15.31 18.39
N THR A 186 -3.90 15.83 18.92
CA THR A 186 -2.68 15.06 19.19
C THR A 186 -2.93 13.88 20.14
N ALA A 187 -3.78 14.04 21.16
CA ALA A 187 -4.11 12.98 22.10
C ALA A 187 -4.85 11.81 21.42
N GLY A 188 -5.89 12.13 20.62
CA GLY A 188 -6.61 11.13 19.83
C GLY A 188 -5.74 10.48 18.75
N GLY A 189 -4.87 11.27 18.11
CA GLY A 189 -3.88 10.75 17.15
C GLY A 189 -2.95 9.72 17.80
N ARG A 190 -2.43 10.00 18.98
CA ARG A 190 -1.57 9.07 19.74
C ARG A 190 -2.32 7.78 20.11
N LEU A 191 -3.55 7.88 20.60
CA LEU A 191 -4.40 6.72 20.88
C LEU A 191 -4.60 5.85 19.62
N PHE A 192 -4.82 6.49 18.48
CA PHE A 192 -4.99 5.74 17.22
C PHE A 192 -3.70 5.06 16.74
N VAL A 193 -2.54 5.72 16.88
CA VAL A 193 -1.22 5.11 16.59
C VAL A 193 -1.00 3.89 17.47
N ASP A 194 -1.26 4.00 18.77
CA ASP A 194 -1.09 2.87 19.71
C ASP A 194 -2.10 1.76 19.44
N PHE A 195 -3.33 2.10 19.04
CA PHE A 195 -4.34 1.12 18.63
C PHE A 195 -3.91 0.34 17.36
N LEU A 196 -3.30 1.00 16.36
CA LEU A 196 -2.77 0.33 15.16
C LEU A 196 -1.75 -0.77 15.51
N LEU A 197 -1.02 -0.61 16.61
CA LEU A 197 -0.02 -1.58 17.10
C LEU A 197 -0.64 -2.61 18.03
N SER A 198 -1.89 -2.47 18.45
CA SER A 198 -2.58 -3.40 19.35
C SER A 198 -2.85 -4.75 18.70
N ALA A 199 -3.01 -5.81 19.51
CA ALA A 199 -3.35 -7.14 19.05
C ALA A 199 -4.66 -7.16 18.21
N GLN A 200 -5.63 -6.32 18.56
CA GLN A 200 -6.90 -6.20 17.84
C GLN A 200 -6.72 -5.67 16.43
N ALA A 201 -6.00 -4.56 16.25
CA ALA A 201 -5.72 -4.00 14.93
C ALA A 201 -4.80 -4.91 14.10
N GLN A 202 -3.83 -5.58 14.75
CA GLN A 202 -2.94 -6.55 14.09
C GLN A 202 -3.71 -7.78 13.58
N ALA A 203 -4.74 -8.24 14.29
CA ALA A 203 -5.62 -9.32 13.82
C ALA A 203 -6.39 -8.89 12.56
N VAL A 204 -6.91 -7.67 12.53
CA VAL A 204 -7.57 -7.11 11.32
C VAL A 204 -6.58 -7.03 10.16
N LEU A 205 -5.38 -6.47 10.38
CA LEU A 205 -4.35 -6.38 9.34
C LEU A 205 -3.99 -7.76 8.76
N LYS A 206 -3.79 -8.77 9.62
CA LYS A 206 -3.53 -10.15 9.22
C LYS A 206 -4.67 -10.72 8.38
N ASN A 207 -5.93 -10.47 8.77
CA ASN A 207 -7.10 -10.90 8.01
C ASN A 207 -7.17 -10.26 6.62
N HIS A 208 -6.63 -9.06 6.45
CA HIS A 208 -6.48 -8.39 5.15
C HIS A 208 -5.20 -8.80 4.38
N GLY A 209 -4.37 -9.68 4.93
CA GLY A 209 -3.18 -10.23 4.28
C GLY A 209 -1.90 -9.43 4.52
N PHE A 210 -1.90 -8.49 5.46
CA PHE A 210 -0.67 -7.83 5.89
C PHE A 210 0.16 -8.75 6.79
N LEU A 211 1.47 -8.54 6.77
CA LEU A 211 2.41 -9.14 7.71
C LEU A 211 2.52 -8.24 8.96
N ALA A 212 2.77 -8.88 10.11
CA ALA A 212 3.03 -8.16 11.35
C ALA A 212 4.26 -7.23 11.23
N PRO A 213 4.35 -6.15 12.02
CA PRO A 213 5.60 -5.40 12.15
C PRO A 213 6.73 -6.35 12.61
N ALA A 214 7.96 -6.08 12.18
CA ALA A 214 9.14 -6.87 12.57
C ALA A 214 9.58 -6.51 13.98
#